data_583cb684866e308b405ba5030eb08094
#
_entry.id   583cb684866e308b405ba5030eb08094
#
_cell.length_a   1.000
_cell.length_b   1.000
_cell.length_c   1.000
_cell.angle_alpha   90.00
_cell.angle_beta   90.00
_cell.angle_gamma   90.00
#
_symmetry.space_group_name_H-M   'P 1'
#
loop_
_entity.id
_entity.type
_entity.pdbx_description
1 polymer ?
#
loop_
_entity_poly.entity_id
_entity_poly.type
_entity_poly.pdbx_seq_one_letter_code
_entity_poly.pdbx_strand_id
1 'polypeptide(L)'
;MISLPTIQASNRGIPTHPSIPSNPIALFVGATSGIGEATVKQFAQHTRTLRPRVYLVGRNTAAGHRIAHECEFLNPTGRFMFVQADVSRLSAVDELSLRLLRNEPYLNLLFLSPGTTAGKAETPENLRTLASLLYYARLRFTLNLLPLLQATPPGHLRRVISVLSGGHEGQILDAADPDGRSLAMRAFRGQVTSMTTLAMEGLADRAPTVAFVNEYPGTVRSGLFRDADSWYGWVVWVMLLVIGRWVYIPAVESGERHVFLATSGRFRAREGDFNGQNGEGGVMVGGVEVARGTDGRVGSGVYSVNWDGEVAGERVGEVLEGLRRDGMKEVVWRVLESVFVRVTGRVKVEI
;
A
#
# COMPACT_ATOMS: atom_id res chain seq x y z
N MET A 1 -16.09 8.93 -10.11
CA MET A 1 -15.79 9.02 -8.66
C MET A 1 -16.74 8.14 -7.89
N ILE A 2 -16.22 7.26 -7.03
CA ILE A 2 -17.04 6.48 -6.10
C ILE A 2 -17.43 7.38 -4.94
N SER A 3 -18.73 7.50 -4.67
CA SER A 3 -19.24 8.40 -3.63
C SER A 3 -18.87 7.90 -2.22
N LEU A 4 -18.66 8.82 -1.28
CA LEU A 4 -18.37 8.46 0.12
C LEU A 4 -19.49 7.59 0.75
N PRO A 5 -20.79 7.85 0.53
CA PRO A 5 -21.86 6.97 1.01
C PRO A 5 -21.73 5.52 0.47
N THR A 6 -21.37 5.34 -0.79
CA THR A 6 -21.17 4.03 -1.41
C THR A 6 -19.99 3.31 -0.76
N ILE A 7 -18.87 4.01 -0.53
CA ILE A 7 -17.68 3.52 0.17
C ILE A 7 -18.05 3.06 1.58
N GLN A 8 -18.77 3.90 2.32
CA GLN A 8 -19.21 3.56 3.68
C GLN A 8 -20.21 2.39 3.71
N ALA A 9 -21.04 2.26 2.69
CA ALA A 9 -21.94 1.11 2.57
C ALA A 9 -21.13 -0.20 2.38
N SER A 10 -20.08 -0.18 1.54
CA SER A 10 -19.16 -1.30 1.38
C SER A 10 -18.45 -1.64 2.71
N ASN A 11 -17.89 -0.64 3.38
CA ASN A 11 -17.15 -0.84 4.62
C ASN A 11 -18.03 -1.40 5.75
N ARG A 12 -19.31 -0.98 5.82
CA ARG A 12 -20.29 -1.57 6.78
C ARG A 12 -20.58 -3.06 6.51
N GLY A 13 -20.36 -3.54 5.29
CA GLY A 13 -20.51 -4.94 4.93
C GLY A 13 -19.36 -5.85 5.40
N ILE A 14 -18.22 -5.29 5.82
CA ILE A 14 -17.01 -6.05 6.20
C ILE A 14 -17.32 -7.14 7.25
N PRO A 15 -18.04 -6.87 8.36
CA PRO A 15 -18.22 -7.85 9.42
C PRO A 15 -19.01 -9.10 9.03
N THR A 16 -19.81 -9.01 7.99
CA THR A 16 -20.72 -10.08 7.58
C THR A 16 -20.32 -10.72 6.26
N HIS A 17 -19.32 -10.20 5.57
CA HIS A 17 -18.93 -10.72 4.27
C HIS A 17 -18.03 -11.95 4.42
N PRO A 18 -18.35 -13.07 3.72
CA PRO A 18 -17.67 -14.35 3.89
C PRO A 18 -16.20 -14.31 3.48
N SER A 19 -15.79 -13.40 2.58
CA SER A 19 -14.39 -13.26 2.21
C SER A 19 -13.53 -12.60 3.31
N ILE A 20 -14.14 -12.02 4.33
CA ILE A 20 -13.42 -11.45 5.47
C ILE A 20 -13.48 -12.45 6.61
N PRO A 21 -12.35 -13.07 7.01
CA PRO A 21 -12.37 -14.05 8.08
C PRO A 21 -12.75 -13.42 9.43
N SER A 22 -13.24 -14.23 10.38
CA SER A 22 -13.56 -13.76 11.73
C SER A 22 -12.33 -13.25 12.51
N ASN A 23 -11.14 -13.63 12.07
CA ASN A 23 -9.85 -13.25 12.68
C ASN A 23 -8.86 -12.76 11.61
N PRO A 24 -9.15 -11.65 10.91
CA PRO A 24 -8.28 -11.17 9.85
C PRO A 24 -6.93 -10.72 10.42
N ILE A 25 -5.86 -11.02 9.69
CA ILE A 25 -4.50 -10.59 10.06
C ILE A 25 -4.06 -9.50 9.08
N ALA A 26 -3.63 -8.36 9.63
CA ALA A 26 -3.24 -7.20 8.85
C ALA A 26 -1.94 -6.57 9.35
N LEU A 27 -1.11 -6.11 8.42
CA LEU A 27 0.09 -5.31 8.68
C LEU A 27 -0.07 -3.91 8.08
N PHE A 28 0.02 -2.88 8.92
CA PHE A 28 -0.01 -1.48 8.52
C PHE A 28 1.37 -0.86 8.71
N VAL A 29 2.08 -0.58 7.64
CA VAL A 29 3.39 0.08 7.66
C VAL A 29 3.22 1.57 7.39
N GLY A 30 3.79 2.42 8.28
CA GLY A 30 3.54 3.87 8.26
C GLY A 30 2.30 4.27 9.06
N ALA A 31 1.90 3.47 10.06
CA ALA A 31 0.65 3.61 10.80
C ALA A 31 0.67 4.65 11.95
N THR A 32 1.78 5.35 12.17
CA THR A 32 1.94 6.26 13.33
C THR A 32 1.51 7.71 13.05
N SER A 33 0.98 7.99 11.87
CA SER A 33 0.43 9.31 11.49
C SER A 33 -0.32 9.27 10.16
N GLY A 34 -1.11 10.34 9.89
CA GLY A 34 -1.70 10.62 8.58
C GLY A 34 -2.60 9.50 8.06
N ILE A 35 -2.36 9.09 6.82
CA ILE A 35 -3.19 8.10 6.12
C ILE A 35 -3.19 6.74 6.85
N GLY A 36 -2.01 6.25 7.25
CA GLY A 36 -1.90 4.97 7.93
C GLY A 36 -2.64 4.95 9.29
N GLU A 37 -2.52 6.02 10.08
CA GLU A 37 -3.29 6.20 11.33
C GLU A 37 -4.80 6.24 11.05
N ALA A 38 -5.24 7.04 10.08
CA ALA A 38 -6.65 7.15 9.74
C ALA A 38 -7.22 5.81 9.27
N THR A 39 -6.48 5.09 8.42
CA THR A 39 -6.93 3.81 7.86
C THR A 39 -7.03 2.72 8.92
N VAL A 40 -6.03 2.59 9.80
CA VAL A 40 -6.07 1.54 10.84
C VAL A 40 -7.20 1.76 11.84
N LYS A 41 -7.52 3.03 12.18
CA LYS A 41 -8.66 3.35 13.04
C LYS A 41 -10.00 3.00 12.39
N GLN A 42 -10.18 3.34 11.11
CA GLN A 42 -11.39 2.94 10.38
C GLN A 42 -11.46 1.41 10.20
N PHE A 43 -10.33 0.75 9.94
CA PHE A 43 -10.29 -0.71 9.91
C PHE A 43 -10.71 -1.33 11.25
N ALA A 44 -10.20 -0.81 12.37
CA ALA A 44 -10.61 -1.24 13.72
C ALA A 44 -12.12 -1.07 13.93
N GLN A 45 -12.68 0.08 13.54
CA GLN A 45 -14.11 0.37 13.68
C GLN A 45 -14.97 -0.56 12.83
N HIS A 46 -14.62 -0.80 11.56
CA HIS A 46 -15.40 -1.66 10.66
C HIS A 46 -15.23 -3.15 10.94
N THR A 47 -14.20 -3.55 11.70
CA THR A 47 -13.97 -4.93 12.14
C THR A 47 -14.37 -5.18 13.61
N ARG A 48 -15.13 -4.28 14.24
CA ARG A 48 -15.43 -4.29 15.70
C ARG A 48 -16.11 -5.57 16.22
N THR A 49 -16.75 -6.35 15.36
CA THR A 49 -17.38 -7.64 15.71
C THR A 49 -16.50 -8.83 15.33
N LEU A 50 -15.36 -8.57 14.69
CA LEU A 50 -14.35 -9.55 14.33
C LEU A 50 -13.20 -9.50 15.37
N ARG A 51 -12.31 -10.48 15.30
CA ARG A 51 -11.13 -10.59 16.17
C ARG A 51 -9.83 -10.36 15.38
N PRO A 52 -9.62 -9.17 14.77
CA PRO A 52 -8.45 -8.93 13.96
C PRO A 52 -7.17 -8.97 14.81
N ARG A 53 -6.07 -9.43 14.18
CA ARG A 53 -4.71 -9.21 14.67
C ARG A 53 -4.05 -8.20 13.75
N VAL A 54 -3.70 -7.05 14.29
CA VAL A 54 -3.20 -5.92 13.50
C VAL A 54 -1.83 -5.49 14.02
N TYR A 55 -0.85 -5.48 13.14
CA TYR A 55 0.47 -4.95 13.41
C TYR A 55 0.58 -3.53 12.87
N LEU A 56 0.91 -2.59 13.76
CA LEU A 56 1.15 -1.18 13.42
C LEU A 56 2.64 -0.90 13.43
N VAL A 57 3.20 -0.52 12.32
CA VAL A 57 4.63 -0.28 12.17
C VAL A 57 4.92 1.19 11.94
N GLY A 58 5.89 1.74 12.67
CA GLY A 58 6.35 3.10 12.51
C GLY A 58 7.49 3.46 13.44
N ARG A 59 8.04 4.66 13.29
CA ARG A 59 9.21 5.14 14.05
C ARG A 59 8.84 5.75 15.41
N ASN A 60 7.66 6.35 15.50
CA ASN A 60 7.24 7.11 16.69
C ASN A 60 6.53 6.19 17.70
N THR A 61 7.23 5.85 18.77
CA THR A 61 6.75 4.93 19.81
C THR A 61 5.52 5.48 20.55
N ALA A 62 5.54 6.74 20.95
CA ALA A 62 4.41 7.34 21.68
C ALA A 62 3.14 7.37 20.83
N ALA A 63 3.24 7.78 19.56
CA ALA A 63 2.11 7.74 18.63
C ALA A 63 1.65 6.31 18.35
N GLY A 64 2.58 5.37 18.19
CA GLY A 64 2.25 3.97 17.93
C GLY A 64 1.43 3.33 19.06
N HIS A 65 1.86 3.48 20.29
CA HIS A 65 1.11 2.96 21.47
C HIS A 65 -0.24 3.67 21.64
N ARG A 66 -0.28 5.00 21.48
CA ARG A 66 -1.54 5.75 21.53
C ARG A 66 -2.54 5.21 20.50
N ILE A 67 -2.12 5.04 19.25
CA ILE A 67 -3.01 4.58 18.17
C ILE A 67 -3.45 3.13 18.40
N ALA A 68 -2.54 2.25 18.85
CA ALA A 68 -2.90 0.88 19.18
C ALA A 68 -4.00 0.84 20.25
N HIS A 69 -3.86 1.61 21.34
CA HIS A 69 -4.87 1.73 22.40
C HIS A 69 -6.20 2.31 21.89
N GLU A 70 -6.15 3.34 21.04
CA GLU A 70 -7.36 3.90 20.42
C GLU A 70 -8.08 2.86 19.52
N CYS A 71 -7.32 2.04 18.79
CA CYS A 71 -7.89 0.93 17.99
C CYS A 71 -8.51 -0.17 18.88
N GLU A 72 -7.90 -0.50 20.03
CA GLU A 72 -8.48 -1.43 21.00
C GLU A 72 -9.78 -0.90 21.61
N PHE A 73 -9.87 0.42 21.83
CA PHE A 73 -11.12 1.04 22.26
C PHE A 73 -12.21 0.96 21.17
N LEU A 74 -11.85 1.15 19.89
CA LEU A 74 -12.78 1.03 18.75
C LEU A 74 -13.21 -0.42 18.50
N ASN A 75 -12.32 -1.38 18.75
CA ASN A 75 -12.56 -2.81 18.61
C ASN A 75 -11.98 -3.59 19.80
N PRO A 76 -12.75 -3.76 20.89
CA PRO A 76 -12.26 -4.44 22.10
C PRO A 76 -12.00 -5.95 21.92
N THR A 77 -12.44 -6.55 20.82
CA THR A 77 -12.20 -7.97 20.51
C THR A 77 -10.95 -8.20 19.67
N GLY A 78 -10.41 -7.12 19.07
CA GLY A 78 -9.20 -7.14 18.27
C GLY A 78 -7.92 -7.04 19.10
N ARG A 79 -6.79 -7.37 18.47
CA ARG A 79 -5.44 -7.17 19.04
C ARG A 79 -4.67 -6.24 18.14
N PHE A 80 -4.24 -5.09 18.67
CA PHE A 80 -3.52 -4.05 17.93
C PHE A 80 -2.14 -3.88 18.53
N MET A 81 -1.13 -4.35 17.82
CA MET A 81 0.26 -4.46 18.31
C MET A 81 1.14 -3.46 17.59
N PHE A 82 1.69 -2.51 18.34
CA PHE A 82 2.68 -1.60 17.81
C PHE A 82 4.07 -2.26 17.74
N VAL A 83 4.75 -2.09 16.61
CA VAL A 83 6.13 -2.52 16.39
C VAL A 83 6.94 -1.31 15.92
N GLN A 84 7.90 -0.91 16.73
CA GLN A 84 8.81 0.17 16.37
C GLN A 84 9.82 -0.34 15.33
N ALA A 85 9.85 0.29 14.16
CA ALA A 85 10.84 0.01 13.13
C ALA A 85 11.06 1.22 12.22
N ASP A 86 12.31 1.44 11.82
CA ASP A 86 12.67 2.35 10.73
C ASP A 86 12.76 1.55 9.43
N VAL A 87 11.64 1.53 8.71
CA VAL A 87 11.51 0.77 7.46
C VAL A 87 12.24 1.41 6.27
N SER A 88 12.94 2.52 6.46
CA SER A 88 13.89 3.01 5.46
C SER A 88 15.11 2.10 5.32
N ARG A 89 15.37 1.23 6.32
CA ARG A 89 16.39 0.20 6.28
C ARG A 89 15.78 -1.13 5.87
N LEU A 90 16.31 -1.74 4.81
CA LEU A 90 15.83 -3.03 4.32
C LEU A 90 16.12 -4.16 5.29
N SER A 91 17.19 -4.05 6.09
CA SER A 91 17.48 -4.97 7.19
C SER A 91 16.37 -5.00 8.25
N ALA A 92 15.79 -3.84 8.59
CA ALA A 92 14.65 -3.77 9.52
C ALA A 92 13.36 -4.34 8.90
N VAL A 93 13.18 -4.18 7.58
CA VAL A 93 12.09 -4.85 6.84
C VAL A 93 12.23 -6.36 6.91
N ASP A 94 13.44 -6.89 6.72
CA ASP A 94 13.71 -8.32 6.79
C ASP A 94 13.46 -8.89 8.19
N GLU A 95 13.94 -8.23 9.23
CA GLU A 95 13.75 -8.64 10.62
C GLU A 95 12.25 -8.73 10.97
N LEU A 96 11.48 -7.69 10.61
CA LEU A 96 10.05 -7.68 10.86
C LEU A 96 9.32 -8.74 10.04
N SER A 97 9.71 -8.93 8.77
CA SER A 97 9.12 -9.97 7.92
C SER A 97 9.37 -11.36 8.49
N LEU A 98 10.60 -11.67 8.93
CA LEU A 98 10.93 -12.94 9.57
C LEU A 98 10.13 -13.18 10.86
N ARG A 99 9.93 -12.12 11.66
CA ARG A 99 9.08 -12.20 12.86
C ARG A 99 7.64 -12.58 12.51
N LEU A 100 7.06 -11.96 11.48
CA LEU A 100 5.69 -12.28 11.03
C LEU A 100 5.59 -13.69 10.45
N LEU A 101 6.55 -14.08 9.60
CA LEU A 101 6.61 -15.41 9.00
C LEU A 101 6.68 -16.53 10.06
N ARG A 102 7.33 -16.29 11.21
CA ARG A 102 7.43 -17.27 12.31
C ARG A 102 6.20 -17.32 13.20
N ASN A 103 5.46 -16.20 13.32
CA ASN A 103 4.41 -16.06 14.33
C ASN A 103 2.99 -16.14 13.76
N GLU A 104 2.82 -15.91 12.43
CA GLU A 104 1.51 -15.85 11.83
C GLU A 104 1.33 -16.93 10.76
N PRO A 105 0.16 -17.58 10.73
CA PRO A 105 -0.11 -18.64 9.75
C PRO A 105 -0.45 -18.09 8.35
N TYR A 106 -0.91 -16.86 8.26
CA TYR A 106 -1.28 -16.20 7.01
C TYR A 106 -1.34 -14.68 7.19
N LEU A 107 -1.53 -13.94 6.09
CA LEU A 107 -1.75 -12.50 6.08
C LEU A 107 -2.86 -12.14 5.09
N ASN A 108 -3.90 -11.43 5.54
CA ASN A 108 -4.98 -10.98 4.67
C ASN A 108 -4.69 -9.63 3.99
N LEU A 109 -4.08 -8.71 4.73
CA LEU A 109 -3.85 -7.34 4.29
C LEU A 109 -2.44 -6.86 4.61
N LEU A 110 -1.74 -6.40 3.59
CA LEU A 110 -0.49 -5.63 3.70
C LEU A 110 -0.76 -4.20 3.23
N PHE A 111 -0.78 -3.25 4.15
CA PHE A 111 -1.01 -1.84 3.89
C PHE A 111 0.27 -1.02 4.06
N LEU A 112 0.75 -0.41 2.99
CA LEU A 112 2.04 0.25 2.90
C LEU A 112 1.87 1.74 2.62
N SER A 113 2.05 2.58 3.65
CA SER A 113 1.95 4.05 3.55
C SER A 113 3.20 4.80 4.07
N PRO A 114 4.40 4.17 4.19
CA PRO A 114 5.56 4.92 4.63
C PRO A 114 5.96 5.94 3.55
N GLY A 115 6.37 7.13 3.97
CA GLY A 115 6.79 8.19 3.06
C GLY A 115 7.59 9.26 3.78
N THR A 116 8.29 10.10 3.00
CA THR A 116 9.07 11.25 3.46
C THR A 116 9.15 12.29 2.35
N THR A 117 9.42 13.55 2.71
CA THR A 117 9.80 14.62 1.79
C THR A 117 11.31 14.94 1.86
N ALA A 118 12.07 14.26 2.72
CA ALA A 118 13.52 14.39 2.81
C ALA A 118 14.19 13.89 1.51
N GLY A 119 14.40 14.79 0.57
CA GLY A 119 14.81 14.47 -0.79
C GLY A 119 16.26 14.03 -0.94
N LYS A 120 17.16 14.48 -0.02
CA LYS A 120 18.61 14.27 -0.11
C LYS A 120 19.17 13.30 0.93
N ALA A 121 18.37 12.91 1.93
CA ALA A 121 18.82 12.02 2.99
C ALA A 121 19.14 10.62 2.46
N GLU A 122 20.18 10.01 3.01
CA GLU A 122 20.57 8.64 2.74
C GLU A 122 20.34 7.74 3.98
N THR A 123 20.03 6.49 3.72
CA THR A 123 19.95 5.48 4.78
C THR A 123 21.38 4.95 5.13
N PRO A 124 21.55 4.34 6.30
CA PRO A 124 22.83 3.67 6.63
C PRO A 124 23.22 2.54 5.63
N GLU A 125 22.29 2.11 4.79
CA GLU A 125 22.48 1.10 3.75
C GLU A 125 22.83 1.71 2.38
N ASN A 126 23.19 3.00 2.33
CA ASN A 126 23.54 3.76 1.13
C ASN A 126 22.45 3.80 0.06
N LEU A 127 21.19 3.79 0.50
CA LEU A 127 20.03 4.06 -0.35
C LEU A 127 19.52 5.48 -0.11
N ARG A 128 19.06 6.16 -1.15
CA ARG A 128 18.32 7.40 -0.97
C ARG A 128 17.07 7.11 -0.14
N THR A 129 16.90 7.77 1.01
CA THR A 129 15.79 7.51 1.96
C THR A 129 14.42 7.58 1.29
N LEU A 130 14.26 8.54 0.36
CA LEU A 130 13.04 8.70 -0.42
C LEU A 130 12.76 7.45 -1.27
N ALA A 131 13.76 6.96 -2.03
CA ALA A 131 13.62 5.76 -2.85
C ALA A 131 13.41 4.51 -1.98
N SER A 132 14.11 4.43 -0.85
CA SER A 132 13.92 3.32 0.08
C SER A 132 12.46 3.24 0.58
N LEU A 133 11.88 4.33 1.04
CA LEU A 133 10.51 4.34 1.58
C LEU A 133 9.43 4.22 0.50
N LEU A 134 9.65 4.83 -0.68
CA LEU A 134 8.63 4.86 -1.73
C LEU A 134 8.66 3.62 -2.63
N TYR A 135 9.79 2.91 -2.70
CA TYR A 135 9.97 1.81 -3.64
C TYR A 135 10.50 0.53 -2.97
N TYR A 136 11.75 0.54 -2.49
CA TYR A 136 12.41 -0.69 -2.05
C TYR A 136 11.75 -1.35 -0.85
N ALA A 137 11.48 -0.61 0.22
CA ALA A 137 10.86 -1.16 1.43
C ALA A 137 9.49 -1.76 1.14
N ARG A 138 8.69 -1.15 0.27
CA ARG A 138 7.36 -1.63 -0.10
C ARG A 138 7.43 -2.96 -0.84
N LEU A 139 8.28 -3.05 -1.83
CA LEU A 139 8.44 -4.28 -2.61
C LEU A 139 9.17 -5.36 -1.80
N ARG A 140 10.09 -4.97 -0.90
CA ARG A 140 10.74 -5.90 0.02
C ARG A 140 9.76 -6.54 0.99
N PHE A 141 8.89 -5.75 1.63
CA PHE A 141 7.79 -6.28 2.45
C PHE A 141 6.91 -7.22 1.66
N THR A 142 6.49 -6.78 0.47
CA THR A 142 5.57 -7.56 -0.36
C THR A 142 6.20 -8.89 -0.75
N LEU A 143 7.45 -8.89 -1.21
CA LEU A 143 8.17 -10.09 -1.62
C LEU A 143 8.42 -11.04 -0.44
N ASN A 144 8.83 -10.50 0.71
CA ASN A 144 9.10 -11.30 1.92
C ASN A 144 7.81 -11.92 2.49
N LEU A 145 6.69 -11.20 2.47
CA LEU A 145 5.42 -11.64 3.06
C LEU A 145 4.48 -12.33 2.06
N LEU A 146 4.90 -12.46 0.80
CA LEU A 146 4.12 -13.15 -0.22
C LEU A 146 3.71 -14.58 0.20
N PRO A 147 4.58 -15.38 0.86
CA PRO A 147 4.18 -16.69 1.36
C PRO A 147 3.00 -16.66 2.35
N LEU A 148 2.95 -15.67 3.27
CA LEU A 148 1.83 -15.51 4.19
C LEU A 148 0.54 -15.06 3.49
N LEU A 149 0.66 -14.17 2.49
CA LEU A 149 -0.49 -13.77 1.67
C LEU A 149 -1.06 -14.97 0.92
N GLN A 150 -0.20 -15.81 0.33
CA GLN A 150 -0.62 -17.03 -0.38
C GLN A 150 -1.15 -18.12 0.55
N ALA A 151 -0.65 -18.19 1.81
CA ALA A 151 -1.11 -19.14 2.82
C ALA A 151 -2.49 -18.79 3.40
N THR A 152 -3.04 -17.64 3.09
CA THR A 152 -4.42 -17.29 3.48
C THR A 152 -5.39 -18.37 2.92
N PRO A 153 -6.29 -18.90 3.76
CA PRO A 153 -7.21 -19.94 3.32
C PRO A 153 -8.05 -19.52 2.11
N PRO A 154 -8.40 -20.45 1.21
CA PRO A 154 -9.31 -20.19 0.09
C PRO A 154 -10.60 -19.50 0.55
N GLY A 155 -11.18 -18.65 -0.29
CA GLY A 155 -12.38 -17.87 0.03
C GLY A 155 -12.08 -16.55 0.76
N HIS A 156 -10.90 -16.38 1.31
CA HIS A 156 -10.57 -15.17 2.07
C HIS A 156 -9.74 -14.15 1.28
N LEU A 157 -9.97 -12.88 1.62
CA LEU A 157 -9.29 -11.72 1.04
C LEU A 157 -7.76 -11.81 1.21
N ARG A 158 -7.04 -11.51 0.13
CA ARG A 158 -5.57 -11.40 0.06
C ARG A 158 -5.21 -10.13 -0.70
N ARG A 159 -4.73 -9.12 0.00
CA ARG A 159 -4.52 -7.81 -0.61
C ARG A 159 -3.28 -7.08 -0.14
N VAL A 160 -2.62 -6.43 -1.11
CA VAL A 160 -1.53 -5.48 -0.88
C VAL A 160 -1.97 -4.10 -1.36
N ILE A 161 -1.88 -3.10 -0.49
CA ILE A 161 -2.13 -1.69 -0.80
C ILE A 161 -0.82 -0.92 -0.66
N SER A 162 -0.40 -0.25 -1.71
CA SER A 162 0.70 0.71 -1.69
C SER A 162 0.15 2.11 -1.93
N VAL A 163 0.12 2.91 -0.87
CA VAL A 163 -0.27 4.32 -0.94
C VAL A 163 0.93 5.12 -1.47
N LEU A 164 0.94 5.42 -2.75
CA LEU A 164 2.07 6.04 -3.44
C LEU A 164 1.61 7.13 -4.43
N SER A 165 1.44 6.78 -5.68
CA SER A 165 1.13 7.72 -6.75
C SER A 165 0.43 7.05 -7.93
N GLY A 166 -0.42 6.04 -7.71
CA GLY A 166 -1.23 5.43 -8.78
C GLY A 166 -1.92 6.48 -9.65
N GLY A 167 -2.02 6.25 -10.93
CA GLY A 167 -2.51 7.24 -11.91
C GLY A 167 -1.47 8.27 -12.39
N HIS A 168 -0.25 8.25 -11.83
CA HIS A 168 0.82 9.17 -12.18
C HIS A 168 2.04 8.45 -12.79
N GLU A 169 1.84 7.27 -13.32
CA GLU A 169 2.86 6.52 -14.05
C GLU A 169 3.46 7.38 -15.18
N GLY A 170 4.79 7.34 -15.28
CA GLY A 170 5.57 8.08 -16.27
C GLY A 170 6.60 7.18 -16.93
N GLN A 171 7.37 7.75 -17.86
CA GLN A 171 8.48 7.04 -18.49
C GLN A 171 9.55 6.66 -17.45
N ILE A 172 10.19 5.52 -17.64
CA ILE A 172 11.39 5.14 -16.92
C ILE A 172 12.57 5.73 -17.68
N LEU A 173 13.09 6.84 -17.16
CA LEU A 173 14.13 7.63 -17.84
C LEU A 173 15.51 7.01 -17.67
N ASP A 174 15.75 6.41 -16.49
CA ASP A 174 16.98 5.69 -16.19
C ASP A 174 16.72 4.51 -15.27
N ALA A 175 16.64 3.32 -15.82
CA ALA A 175 16.46 2.10 -15.05
C ALA A 175 17.70 1.74 -14.21
N ALA A 176 18.89 2.26 -14.55
CA ALA A 176 20.12 2.05 -13.80
C ALA A 176 20.24 3.00 -12.59
N ASP A 177 19.46 4.11 -12.56
CA ASP A 177 19.29 5.00 -11.40
C ASP A 177 17.87 4.85 -10.80
N PRO A 178 17.53 3.69 -10.23
CA PRO A 178 16.21 3.48 -9.62
C PRO A 178 15.99 4.36 -8.36
N ASP A 179 17.06 4.86 -7.75
CA ASP A 179 17.04 5.85 -6.67
C ASP A 179 16.60 7.24 -7.17
N GLY A 180 16.70 7.49 -8.47
CA GLY A 180 16.37 8.77 -9.09
C GLY A 180 17.25 9.92 -8.60
N ARG A 181 18.53 9.65 -8.35
CA ARG A 181 19.50 10.65 -7.83
C ARG A 181 19.72 11.80 -8.83
N SER A 182 19.69 11.47 -10.13
CA SER A 182 19.85 12.40 -11.24
C SER A 182 18.55 13.10 -11.64
N LEU A 183 17.38 12.65 -11.16
CA LEU A 183 16.08 13.06 -11.64
C LEU A 183 15.46 14.19 -10.82
N ALA A 184 14.80 15.11 -11.52
CA ALA A 184 13.89 16.06 -10.87
C ALA A 184 12.73 15.30 -10.20
N MET A 185 12.19 15.86 -9.09
CA MET A 185 11.17 15.20 -8.25
C MET A 185 9.96 14.70 -9.05
N ARG A 186 9.49 15.47 -10.03
CA ARG A 186 8.34 15.08 -10.87
C ARG A 186 8.65 13.86 -11.74
N ALA A 187 9.85 13.83 -12.33
CA ALA A 187 10.30 12.72 -13.16
C ALA A 187 10.54 11.46 -12.30
N PHE A 188 11.20 11.62 -11.16
CA PHE A 188 11.39 10.54 -10.17
C PHE A 188 10.04 9.94 -9.73
N ARG A 189 9.04 10.79 -9.41
CA ARG A 189 7.71 10.32 -9.04
C ARG A 189 7.08 9.47 -10.14
N GLY A 190 7.13 9.91 -11.39
CA GLY A 190 6.58 9.13 -12.54
C GLY A 190 7.31 7.80 -12.71
N GLN A 191 8.65 7.83 -12.69
CA GLN A 191 9.49 6.63 -12.80
C GLN A 191 9.20 5.62 -11.68
N VAL A 192 9.26 6.04 -10.42
CA VAL A 192 9.06 5.13 -9.26
C VAL A 192 7.64 4.56 -9.25
N THR A 193 6.64 5.32 -9.72
CA THR A 193 5.27 4.83 -9.83
C THR A 193 5.18 3.72 -10.87
N SER A 194 5.73 3.93 -12.06
CA SER A 194 5.76 2.90 -13.13
C SER A 194 6.54 1.66 -12.71
N MET A 195 7.73 1.83 -12.11
CA MET A 195 8.52 0.72 -11.60
C MET A 195 7.76 -0.08 -10.53
N THR A 196 7.03 0.58 -9.62
CA THR A 196 6.21 -0.08 -8.61
C THR A 196 5.07 -0.86 -9.25
N THR A 197 4.36 -0.27 -10.21
CA THR A 197 3.24 -0.92 -10.92
C THR A 197 3.73 -2.15 -11.70
N LEU A 198 4.84 -2.04 -12.45
CA LEU A 198 5.43 -3.17 -13.19
C LEU A 198 5.94 -4.27 -12.24
N ALA A 199 6.52 -3.90 -11.09
CA ALA A 199 6.93 -4.87 -10.09
C ALA A 199 5.73 -5.61 -9.49
N MET A 200 4.62 -4.92 -9.22
CA MET A 200 3.37 -5.55 -8.77
C MET A 200 2.78 -6.49 -9.82
N GLU A 201 2.88 -6.17 -11.11
CA GLU A 201 2.49 -7.10 -12.18
C GLU A 201 3.32 -8.40 -12.14
N GLY A 202 4.64 -8.29 -11.94
CA GLY A 202 5.50 -9.45 -11.75
C GLY A 202 5.20 -10.25 -10.47
N LEU A 203 4.75 -9.59 -9.39
CA LEU A 203 4.27 -10.28 -8.19
C LEU A 203 2.93 -10.98 -8.44
N ALA A 204 2.01 -10.37 -9.18
CA ALA A 204 0.74 -10.99 -9.54
C ALA A 204 0.90 -12.21 -10.45
N ASP A 205 1.95 -12.26 -11.28
CA ASP A 205 2.28 -13.46 -12.05
C ASP A 205 2.76 -14.62 -11.15
N ARG A 206 3.45 -14.30 -10.05
CA ARG A 206 3.94 -15.27 -9.05
C ARG A 206 2.87 -15.66 -8.00
N ALA A 207 1.89 -14.79 -7.79
CA ALA A 207 0.82 -14.95 -6.80
C ALA A 207 -0.53 -14.43 -7.35
N PRO A 208 -1.13 -15.12 -8.34
CA PRO A 208 -2.32 -14.62 -9.02
C PRO A 208 -3.57 -14.57 -8.13
N THR A 209 -3.53 -15.20 -6.96
CA THR A 209 -4.59 -15.14 -5.95
C THR A 209 -4.48 -13.93 -5.00
N VAL A 210 -3.47 -13.08 -5.15
CA VAL A 210 -3.28 -11.86 -4.38
C VAL A 210 -3.59 -10.65 -5.25
N ALA A 211 -4.35 -9.68 -4.72
CA ALA A 211 -4.60 -8.42 -5.40
C ALA A 211 -3.63 -7.33 -4.94
N PHE A 212 -3.14 -6.54 -5.89
CA PHE A 212 -2.19 -5.47 -5.66
C PHE A 212 -2.77 -4.13 -6.12
N VAL A 213 -2.75 -3.14 -5.24
CA VAL A 213 -3.27 -1.80 -5.53
C VAL A 213 -2.18 -0.77 -5.29
N ASN A 214 -1.78 -0.05 -6.33
CA ASN A 214 -0.95 1.14 -6.25
C ASN A 214 -1.86 2.37 -6.32
N GLU A 215 -1.90 3.17 -5.26
CA GLU A 215 -2.92 4.20 -5.08
C GLU A 215 -2.30 5.58 -4.86
N TYR A 216 -2.95 6.62 -5.39
CA TYR A 216 -2.68 8.01 -5.07
C TYR A 216 -3.74 8.55 -4.10
N PRO A 217 -3.34 8.94 -2.86
CA PRO A 217 -4.30 9.27 -1.80
C PRO A 217 -4.90 10.68 -1.88
N GLY A 218 -4.54 11.46 -2.90
CA GLY A 218 -4.88 12.87 -2.93
C GLY A 218 -4.11 13.68 -1.87
N THR A 219 -4.62 14.86 -1.55
CA THR A 219 -4.02 15.73 -0.54
C THR A 219 -4.62 15.45 0.83
N VAL A 220 -3.91 14.68 1.66
CA VAL A 220 -4.33 14.35 3.03
C VAL A 220 -3.39 15.05 4.02
N ARG A 221 -3.94 15.59 5.11
CA ARG A 221 -3.15 16.17 6.18
C ARG A 221 -2.32 15.07 6.87
N SER A 222 -1.02 15.10 6.65
CA SER A 222 -0.09 14.09 7.17
C SER A 222 1.17 14.73 7.75
N GLY A 223 1.97 13.95 8.48
CA GLY A 223 3.28 14.39 8.94
C GLY A 223 4.37 14.44 7.85
N LEU A 224 4.01 14.28 6.59
CA LEU A 224 4.94 14.16 5.45
C LEU A 224 5.89 15.37 5.33
N PHE A 225 5.41 16.56 5.63
CA PHE A 225 6.19 17.80 5.54
C PHE A 225 7.00 18.13 6.80
N ARG A 226 7.01 17.31 7.85
CA ARG A 226 7.81 17.55 9.05
C ARG A 226 9.31 17.52 8.78
N ASP A 227 9.71 16.68 7.83
CA ASP A 227 11.10 16.44 7.48
C ASP A 227 11.51 17.19 6.19
N ALA A 228 10.80 18.30 5.83
CA ALA A 228 11.10 19.06 4.62
C ALA A 228 12.42 19.83 4.76
N ASP A 229 13.42 19.42 3.98
CA ASP A 229 14.79 19.96 4.02
C ASP A 229 14.94 21.31 3.28
N SER A 230 13.85 21.92 2.80
CA SER A 230 13.91 23.13 1.97
C SER A 230 12.97 24.24 2.46
N TRP A 231 13.41 25.51 2.29
CA TRP A 231 12.58 26.71 2.53
C TRP A 231 11.25 26.67 1.74
N TYR A 232 11.27 26.09 0.53
CA TYR A 232 10.09 25.91 -0.30
C TYR A 232 9.08 24.95 0.35
N GLY A 233 9.55 23.87 0.97
CA GLY A 233 8.71 22.96 1.75
C GLY A 233 8.03 23.68 2.92
N TRP A 234 8.73 24.61 3.58
CA TRP A 234 8.15 25.44 4.64
C TRP A 234 7.08 26.40 4.09
N VAL A 235 7.32 27.05 2.95
CA VAL A 235 6.31 27.92 2.29
C VAL A 235 5.07 27.13 1.89
N VAL A 236 5.23 25.95 1.29
CA VAL A 236 4.10 25.07 0.96
C VAL A 236 3.35 24.64 2.23
N TRP A 237 4.06 24.32 3.31
CA TRP A 237 3.44 23.96 4.58
C TRP A 237 2.61 25.11 5.16
N VAL A 238 3.14 26.34 5.17
CA VAL A 238 2.40 27.54 5.63
C VAL A 238 1.19 27.82 4.75
N MET A 239 1.34 27.71 3.43
CA MET A 239 0.23 27.86 2.50
C MET A 239 -0.87 26.84 2.75
N LEU A 240 -0.49 25.58 2.98
CA LEU A 240 -1.43 24.49 3.31
C LEU A 240 -2.09 24.65 4.69
N LEU A 241 -1.50 25.38 5.64
CA LEU A 241 -2.17 25.75 6.90
C LEU A 241 -3.35 26.72 6.65
N VAL A 242 -3.23 27.61 5.66
CA VAL A 242 -4.24 28.62 5.35
C VAL A 242 -5.38 28.05 4.50
N ILE A 243 -5.04 27.36 3.41
CA ILE A 243 -6.02 26.85 2.43
C ILE A 243 -6.40 25.38 2.65
N GLY A 244 -5.71 24.69 3.55
CA GLY A 244 -5.81 23.23 3.72
C GLY A 244 -7.23 22.74 4.02
N ARG A 245 -8.06 23.56 4.70
CA ARG A 245 -9.47 23.21 4.97
C ARG A 245 -10.31 22.97 3.71
N TRP A 246 -9.90 23.51 2.56
CA TRP A 246 -10.59 23.35 1.28
C TRP A 246 -9.90 22.34 0.34
N VAL A 247 -8.64 21.99 0.64
CA VAL A 247 -7.78 21.15 -0.22
C VAL A 247 -7.58 19.76 0.37
N TYR A 248 -7.57 19.65 1.72
CA TYR A 248 -7.35 18.38 2.37
C TYR A 248 -8.60 17.50 2.39
N ILE A 249 -8.41 16.23 2.01
CA ILE A 249 -9.37 15.17 2.30
C ILE A 249 -9.37 14.97 3.83
N PRO A 250 -10.55 15.01 4.51
CA PRO A 250 -10.65 14.75 5.94
C PRO A 250 -10.05 13.38 6.32
N ALA A 251 -9.39 13.29 7.47
CA ALA A 251 -8.72 12.06 7.89
C ALA A 251 -9.67 10.85 7.96
N VAL A 252 -10.91 11.07 8.45
CA VAL A 252 -11.93 10.02 8.52
C VAL A 252 -12.31 9.55 7.11
N GLU A 253 -12.56 10.48 6.18
CA GLU A 253 -12.85 10.14 4.79
C GLU A 253 -11.69 9.41 4.12
N SER A 254 -10.46 9.87 4.32
CA SER A 254 -9.27 9.19 3.83
C SER A 254 -9.21 7.76 4.38
N GLY A 255 -9.43 7.55 5.67
CA GLY A 255 -9.48 6.22 6.28
C GLY A 255 -10.55 5.33 5.65
N GLU A 256 -11.78 5.86 5.45
CA GLU A 256 -12.88 5.14 4.80
C GLU A 256 -12.52 4.70 3.37
N ARG A 257 -11.93 5.61 2.58
CA ARG A 257 -11.50 5.32 1.20
C ARG A 257 -10.44 4.22 1.16
N HIS A 258 -9.46 4.26 2.06
CA HIS A 258 -8.40 3.24 2.08
C HIS A 258 -8.88 1.89 2.64
N VAL A 259 -9.83 1.85 3.58
CA VAL A 259 -10.50 0.60 3.99
C VAL A 259 -11.28 0.01 2.82
N PHE A 260 -11.97 0.83 2.02
CA PHE A 260 -12.63 0.38 0.81
C PHE A 260 -11.64 -0.23 -0.20
N LEU A 261 -10.50 0.42 -0.46
CA LEU A 261 -9.45 -0.16 -1.32
C LEU A 261 -8.96 -1.50 -0.78
N ALA A 262 -8.82 -1.60 0.55
CA ALA A 262 -8.33 -2.80 1.22
C ALA A 262 -9.31 -3.97 1.19
N THR A 263 -10.63 -3.73 1.17
CA THR A 263 -11.63 -4.78 1.42
C THR A 263 -12.69 -4.94 0.35
N SER A 264 -12.83 -3.98 -0.59
CA SER A 264 -13.85 -4.06 -1.65
C SER A 264 -13.53 -5.12 -2.70
N GLY A 265 -14.55 -5.80 -3.19
CA GLY A 265 -14.49 -6.72 -4.31
C GLY A 265 -14.26 -6.04 -5.68
N ARG A 266 -14.31 -4.69 -5.72
CA ARG A 266 -13.93 -3.92 -6.92
C ARG A 266 -12.52 -4.27 -7.40
N PHE A 267 -11.60 -4.51 -6.47
CA PHE A 267 -10.18 -4.77 -6.74
C PHE A 267 -9.80 -6.23 -6.44
N ARG A 268 -10.49 -7.18 -7.07
CA ARG A 268 -10.24 -8.60 -6.83
C ARG A 268 -8.90 -9.07 -7.40
N ALA A 269 -8.40 -10.21 -6.90
CA ALA A 269 -7.24 -10.88 -7.46
C ALA A 269 -7.50 -11.38 -8.89
N ARG A 270 -6.45 -11.79 -9.60
CA ARG A 270 -6.56 -12.34 -10.97
C ARG A 270 -7.23 -13.71 -10.97
N GLU A 271 -6.91 -14.52 -9.98
CA GLU A 271 -7.46 -15.86 -9.79
C GLU A 271 -8.14 -15.99 -8.42
N GLY A 272 -9.20 -16.78 -8.36
CA GLY A 272 -9.98 -17.05 -7.16
C GLY A 272 -11.38 -17.55 -7.54
N ASP A 273 -12.11 -18.08 -6.57
CA ASP A 273 -13.51 -18.46 -6.76
C ASP A 273 -14.43 -17.25 -6.60
N PHE A 274 -14.71 -16.57 -7.72
CA PHE A 274 -15.57 -15.39 -7.75
C PHE A 274 -17.03 -15.70 -8.13
N ASN A 275 -17.37 -16.96 -8.37
CA ASN A 275 -18.66 -17.37 -8.99
C ASN A 275 -19.78 -17.66 -7.98
N GLY A 276 -19.56 -17.45 -6.68
CA GLY A 276 -20.56 -17.67 -5.66
C GLY A 276 -21.01 -16.39 -4.95
N GLN A 277 -22.11 -16.46 -4.18
CA GLN A 277 -22.48 -15.43 -3.20
C GLN A 277 -21.38 -15.20 -2.13
N ASN A 278 -20.40 -16.08 -2.11
CA ASN A 278 -19.24 -16.08 -1.23
C ASN A 278 -17.95 -15.57 -1.91
N GLY A 279 -18.06 -14.77 -2.99
CA GLY A 279 -16.94 -14.39 -3.84
C GLY A 279 -15.69 -13.91 -3.09
N GLU A 280 -14.55 -14.54 -3.38
CA GLU A 280 -13.22 -14.28 -2.76
C GLU A 280 -12.69 -12.86 -2.98
N GLY A 281 -13.40 -12.04 -3.77
CA GLY A 281 -12.92 -10.72 -4.19
C GLY A 281 -12.97 -9.62 -3.14
N GLY A 282 -13.71 -9.79 -2.03
CA GLY A 282 -14.02 -8.74 -1.07
C GLY A 282 -15.45 -8.22 -1.18
N VAL A 283 -15.79 -7.22 -0.35
CA VAL A 283 -17.16 -6.72 -0.20
C VAL A 283 -17.62 -6.01 -1.47
N MET A 284 -18.72 -6.48 -2.06
CA MET A 284 -19.39 -5.82 -3.19
C MET A 284 -20.65 -5.09 -2.73
N VAL A 285 -20.91 -3.93 -3.32
CA VAL A 285 -22.16 -3.17 -3.12
C VAL A 285 -22.76 -2.81 -4.47
N GLY A 286 -24.07 -2.61 -4.50
CA GLY A 286 -24.77 -2.24 -5.72
C GLY A 286 -24.21 -0.96 -6.36
N GLY A 287 -24.07 -0.97 -7.69
CA GLY A 287 -23.51 0.15 -8.46
C GLY A 287 -21.96 0.23 -8.47
N VAL A 288 -21.26 -0.71 -7.84
CA VAL A 288 -19.79 -0.81 -7.92
C VAL A 288 -19.43 -2.03 -8.73
N GLU A 289 -18.77 -1.81 -9.85
CA GLU A 289 -18.29 -2.86 -10.74
C GLU A 289 -16.85 -3.25 -10.41
N VAL A 290 -16.45 -4.46 -10.83
CA VAL A 290 -15.06 -4.91 -10.78
C VAL A 290 -14.21 -4.02 -11.69
N ALA A 291 -13.12 -3.52 -11.14
CA ALA A 291 -12.23 -2.60 -11.85
C ALA A 291 -11.45 -3.27 -12.98
N ARG A 292 -11.07 -2.47 -13.98
CA ARG A 292 -10.04 -2.85 -14.95
C ARG A 292 -8.67 -2.69 -14.30
N GLY A 293 -7.81 -3.66 -14.46
CA GLY A 293 -6.45 -3.56 -13.98
C GLY A 293 -5.53 -2.82 -14.96
N THR A 294 -4.25 -2.78 -14.62
CA THR A 294 -3.21 -2.07 -15.39
C THR A 294 -2.99 -2.63 -16.79
N ASP A 295 -3.38 -3.87 -17.04
CA ASP A 295 -3.35 -4.53 -18.37
C ASP A 295 -4.65 -4.35 -19.18
N GLY A 296 -5.59 -3.52 -18.69
CA GLY A 296 -6.87 -3.24 -19.34
C GLY A 296 -7.96 -4.31 -19.16
N ARG A 297 -7.65 -5.47 -18.55
CA ARG A 297 -8.62 -6.54 -18.31
C ARG A 297 -9.38 -6.32 -17.00
N VAL A 298 -10.65 -6.70 -16.97
CA VAL A 298 -11.48 -6.64 -15.76
C VAL A 298 -10.99 -7.69 -14.76
N GLY A 299 -10.67 -7.26 -13.54
CA GLY A 299 -10.27 -8.20 -12.47
C GLY A 299 -8.87 -8.77 -12.63
N SER A 300 -7.93 -8.06 -13.25
CA SER A 300 -6.60 -8.61 -13.57
C SER A 300 -5.62 -8.69 -12.39
N GLY A 301 -6.03 -8.25 -11.22
CA GLY A 301 -5.26 -8.41 -9.97
C GLY A 301 -4.27 -7.31 -9.67
N VAL A 302 -3.95 -6.40 -10.60
CA VAL A 302 -3.09 -5.23 -10.37
C VAL A 302 -3.82 -3.97 -10.79
N TYR A 303 -3.89 -2.99 -9.90
CA TYR A 303 -4.66 -1.79 -10.11
C TYR A 303 -3.84 -0.54 -9.81
N SER A 304 -3.87 0.44 -10.70
CA SER A 304 -3.41 1.80 -10.47
C SER A 304 -4.64 2.66 -10.22
N VAL A 305 -4.75 3.25 -9.03
CA VAL A 305 -6.00 3.84 -8.53
C VAL A 305 -5.76 5.28 -8.05
N ASN A 306 -6.71 6.15 -8.35
CA ASN A 306 -6.74 7.53 -7.87
C ASN A 306 -7.49 7.63 -6.53
N TRP A 307 -7.33 8.74 -5.81
CA TRP A 307 -7.93 9.01 -4.50
C TRP A 307 -9.47 8.85 -4.46
N ASP A 308 -10.13 9.00 -5.59
CA ASP A 308 -11.58 8.88 -5.75
C ASP A 308 -12.07 7.44 -5.96
N GLY A 309 -11.16 6.46 -5.90
CA GLY A 309 -11.42 5.03 -6.08
C GLY A 309 -11.57 4.59 -7.54
N GLU A 310 -11.34 5.51 -8.49
CA GLU A 310 -11.32 5.17 -9.92
C GLU A 310 -9.93 4.72 -10.37
N VAL A 311 -9.92 3.79 -11.30
CA VAL A 311 -8.67 3.32 -11.90
C VAL A 311 -8.09 4.37 -12.84
N ALA A 312 -6.78 4.32 -13.02
CA ALA A 312 -6.06 5.22 -13.91
C ALA A 312 -6.60 5.16 -15.35
N GLY A 313 -6.64 6.33 -16.01
CA GLY A 313 -7.17 6.47 -17.37
C GLY A 313 -6.22 5.96 -18.47
N GLU A 314 -6.66 6.09 -19.71
CA GLU A 314 -5.99 5.58 -20.93
C GLU A 314 -4.51 5.96 -21.02
N ARG A 315 -4.14 7.21 -20.70
CA ARG A 315 -2.73 7.66 -20.70
C ARG A 315 -1.81 6.74 -19.89
N VAL A 316 -2.25 6.28 -18.73
CA VAL A 316 -1.46 5.37 -17.89
C VAL A 316 -1.36 3.99 -18.54
N GLY A 317 -2.48 3.52 -19.12
CA GLY A 317 -2.50 2.27 -19.92
C GLY A 317 -1.47 2.29 -21.03
N GLU A 318 -1.43 3.37 -21.83
CA GLU A 318 -0.49 3.55 -22.93
C GLU A 318 0.98 3.58 -22.46
N VAL A 319 1.26 4.30 -21.37
CA VAL A 319 2.61 4.35 -20.78
C VAL A 319 3.06 2.96 -20.33
N LEU A 320 2.22 2.24 -19.60
CA LEU A 320 2.55 0.90 -19.10
C LEU A 320 2.66 -0.12 -20.25
N GLU A 321 1.83 -0.01 -21.28
CA GLU A 321 1.92 -0.86 -22.46
C GLU A 321 3.23 -0.63 -23.22
N GLY A 322 3.64 0.61 -23.41
CA GLY A 322 4.93 0.96 -23.99
C GLY A 322 6.08 0.35 -23.18
N LEU A 323 6.09 0.55 -21.86
CA LEU A 323 7.13 0.01 -20.98
C LEU A 323 7.19 -1.53 -21.00
N ARG A 324 6.05 -2.23 -21.08
CA ARG A 324 6.03 -3.69 -21.22
C ARG A 324 6.59 -4.15 -22.57
N ARG A 325 6.24 -3.46 -23.65
CA ARG A 325 6.76 -3.74 -25.00
C ARG A 325 8.28 -3.58 -25.05
N ASP A 326 8.82 -2.60 -24.32
CA ASP A 326 10.25 -2.34 -24.21
C ASP A 326 10.97 -3.29 -23.23
N GLY A 327 10.30 -4.29 -22.67
CA GLY A 327 10.87 -5.28 -21.73
C GLY A 327 11.21 -4.68 -20.35
N MET A 328 10.63 -3.51 -19.99
CA MET A 328 10.96 -2.82 -18.76
C MET A 328 10.51 -3.58 -17.50
N LYS A 329 9.52 -4.46 -17.59
CA LYS A 329 9.08 -5.29 -16.47
C LYS A 329 10.22 -6.18 -15.97
N GLU A 330 10.93 -6.85 -16.87
CA GLU A 330 12.07 -7.72 -16.58
C GLU A 330 13.29 -6.92 -16.10
N VAL A 331 13.52 -5.75 -16.69
CA VAL A 331 14.60 -4.84 -16.29
C VAL A 331 14.37 -4.36 -14.86
N VAL A 332 13.17 -3.89 -14.53
CA VAL A 332 12.77 -3.44 -13.20
C VAL A 332 13.00 -4.55 -12.15
N TRP A 333 12.61 -5.77 -12.44
CA TRP A 333 12.83 -6.90 -11.54
C TRP A 333 14.29 -7.21 -11.33
N ARG A 334 15.09 -7.28 -12.39
CA ARG A 334 16.52 -7.53 -12.31
C ARG A 334 17.24 -6.48 -11.47
N VAL A 335 16.91 -5.21 -11.70
CA VAL A 335 17.50 -4.10 -10.93
C VAL A 335 17.06 -4.16 -9.47
N LEU A 336 15.79 -4.40 -9.18
CA LEU A 336 15.27 -4.55 -7.83
C LEU A 336 15.97 -5.67 -7.06
N GLU A 337 16.07 -6.86 -7.64
CA GLU A 337 16.75 -8.01 -7.05
C GLU A 337 18.23 -7.73 -6.82
N SER A 338 18.92 -7.05 -7.75
CA SER A 338 20.32 -6.67 -7.60
C SER A 338 20.54 -5.73 -6.42
N VAL A 339 19.63 -4.76 -6.21
CA VAL A 339 19.69 -3.86 -5.04
C VAL A 339 19.44 -4.64 -3.75
N PHE A 340 18.49 -5.55 -3.73
CA PHE A 340 18.22 -6.37 -2.55
C PHE A 340 19.42 -7.24 -2.19
N VAL A 341 20.03 -7.91 -3.15
CA VAL A 341 21.25 -8.72 -2.92
C VAL A 341 22.42 -7.85 -2.45
N ARG A 342 22.64 -6.69 -3.07
CA ARG A 342 23.69 -5.75 -2.68
C ARG A 342 23.54 -5.29 -1.22
N VAL A 343 22.31 -4.99 -0.80
CA VAL A 343 22.03 -4.39 0.52
C VAL A 343 21.89 -5.44 1.61
N THR A 344 21.22 -6.55 1.34
CA THR A 344 20.85 -7.54 2.36
C THR A 344 21.47 -8.93 2.15
N GLY A 345 22.25 -9.10 1.10
CA GLY A 345 22.86 -10.38 0.73
C GLY A 345 21.90 -11.41 0.11
N ARG A 346 20.62 -11.07 -0.08
CA ARG A 346 19.59 -11.99 -0.57
C ARG A 346 18.44 -11.27 -1.25
N VAL A 347 17.73 -11.98 -2.14
CA VAL A 347 16.57 -11.44 -2.84
C VAL A 347 15.36 -11.32 -1.91
N LYS A 348 15.14 -12.28 -1.02
CA LYS A 348 14.07 -12.31 0.00
C LYS A 348 14.54 -13.07 1.24
N VAL A 349 13.80 -12.90 2.34
CA VAL A 349 14.02 -13.74 3.53
C VAL A 349 13.44 -15.14 3.33
N GLU A 350 14.05 -16.12 3.95
CA GLU A 350 13.59 -17.51 3.99
C GLU A 350 13.58 -17.98 5.46
N ILE A 351 12.59 -18.85 5.81
CA ILE A 351 12.47 -19.46 7.14
C ILE A 351 13.18 -20.80 7.10
#